data_f6b920132be365e84f98a39e0db981e2
#
_entry.id   f6b920132be365e84f98a39e0db981e2
#
_cell.length_a   1.000
_cell.length_b   1.000
_cell.length_c   1.000
_cell.angle_alpha   90.00
_cell.angle_beta   90.00
_cell.angle_gamma   90.00
#
_symmetry.space_group_name_H-M   'P 1'
#
loop_
_entity.id
_entity.type
_entity.pdbx_description
1 polymer ?
#
loop_
_entity_poly.entity_id
_entity_poly.type
_entity_poly.pdbx_seq_one_letter_code
_entity_poly.pdbx_strand_id
1 'polypeptide(L)'
;ENLAFDLAREASELSAQLHPVVRLSVADLVRSMNCYYSNLIEGHNTHPRDIDRALAADYSSDPHRRDLQLEARAHIEVQRMIDERAGDLPRPPVARAFIEWAHREFYRRLPESLLVVVNPDTAERVPVVPGQLRTHTVAVGRHVAPASQDLPAFMSRFEEAYDVARLTKPRQVIAVAAAHHRFLWIHPFLDGNGRVARLMSHALLLDIGIGSALWSVSRGLARNSGEYKRLLMAADQPRRNDLDGRGALSQGALIDFCKFFLENCLDQIRYMRELLDPSELQRRMELYVRDEESAERLPKRSFTVLREVLLAGELERGRVPALIDTSERTARRVISALLEKRLLVSSSHKSPLRLGFPIDVVERWFPKLYPVT
;
A
#
# COMPACT_ATOMS: atom_id res chain seq x y z
N GLU A 1 7.67 -8.21 -22.54
CA GLU A 1 8.32 -6.89 -22.68
C GLU A 1 7.28 -5.79 -22.90
N ASN A 2 6.30 -5.94 -23.81
CA ASN A 2 5.27 -4.90 -24.06
C ASN A 2 4.57 -4.46 -22.76
N LEU A 3 4.18 -5.40 -21.90
CA LEU A 3 3.55 -5.10 -20.62
C LEU A 3 4.45 -4.24 -19.70
N ALA A 4 5.77 -4.40 -19.76
CA ALA A 4 6.70 -3.59 -18.98
C ALA A 4 6.76 -2.13 -19.48
N PHE A 5 6.68 -1.93 -20.80
CA PHE A 5 6.60 -0.59 -21.38
C PHE A 5 5.29 0.11 -21.05
N ASP A 6 4.17 -0.62 -21.15
CA ASP A 6 2.85 -0.08 -20.77
C ASP A 6 2.82 0.35 -19.32
N LEU A 7 3.36 -0.48 -18.40
CA LEU A 7 3.47 -0.14 -16.99
C LEU A 7 4.28 1.13 -16.76
N ALA A 8 5.45 1.27 -17.38
CA ALA A 8 6.29 2.46 -17.20
C ALA A 8 5.60 3.72 -17.73
N ARG A 9 4.97 3.65 -18.91
CA ARG A 9 4.25 4.75 -19.52
C ARG A 9 3.06 5.20 -18.65
N GLU A 10 2.19 4.29 -18.29
CA GLU A 10 0.97 4.59 -17.54
C GLU A 10 1.28 5.05 -16.10
N ALA A 11 2.33 4.53 -15.47
CA ALA A 11 2.80 5.00 -14.16
C ALA A 11 3.32 6.46 -14.22
N SER A 12 4.03 6.80 -15.30
CA SER A 12 4.51 8.17 -15.52
C SER A 12 3.36 9.14 -15.75
N GLU A 13 2.36 8.74 -16.56
CA GLU A 13 1.15 9.52 -16.81
C GLU A 13 0.37 9.78 -15.50
N LEU A 14 0.16 8.74 -14.69
CA LEU A 14 -0.49 8.87 -13.37
C LEU A 14 0.28 9.85 -12.46
N SER A 15 1.61 9.75 -12.44
CA SER A 15 2.44 10.62 -11.60
C SER A 15 2.42 12.07 -12.02
N ALA A 16 2.23 12.35 -13.32
CA ALA A 16 2.15 13.70 -13.87
C ALA A 16 0.77 14.38 -13.72
N GLN A 17 -0.27 13.61 -13.41
CA GLN A 17 -1.66 14.04 -13.45
C GLN A 17 -2.06 15.03 -12.33
N LEU A 18 -1.41 14.93 -11.17
CA LEU A 18 -1.73 15.73 -10.00
C LEU A 18 -0.60 16.66 -9.59
N HIS A 19 -0.99 17.81 -9.00
CA HIS A 19 -0.03 18.69 -8.36
C HIS A 19 0.80 17.93 -7.28
N PRO A 20 2.14 18.15 -7.16
CA PRO A 20 2.98 17.43 -6.22
C PRO A 20 2.49 17.41 -4.77
N VAL A 21 1.94 18.52 -4.27
CA VAL A 21 1.41 18.61 -2.90
C VAL A 21 0.13 17.77 -2.74
N VAL A 22 -0.75 17.74 -3.74
CA VAL A 22 -1.95 16.88 -3.72
C VAL A 22 -1.57 15.41 -3.69
N ARG A 23 -0.49 15.03 -4.41
CA ARG A 23 0.03 13.66 -4.37
C ARG A 23 0.39 13.20 -2.95
N LEU A 24 0.89 14.10 -2.09
CA LEU A 24 1.18 13.76 -0.69
C LEU A 24 -0.09 13.42 0.11
N SER A 25 -1.16 14.18 -0.07
CA SER A 25 -2.44 13.89 0.57
C SER A 25 -3.07 12.58 0.05
N VAL A 26 -2.97 12.32 -1.27
CA VAL A 26 -3.42 11.06 -1.88
C VAL A 26 -2.57 9.88 -1.39
N ALA A 27 -1.29 10.08 -1.16
CA ALA A 27 -0.40 9.03 -0.65
C ALA A 27 -0.86 8.49 0.72
N ASP A 28 -1.34 9.34 1.62
CA ASP A 28 -1.88 8.90 2.92
C ASP A 28 -3.13 8.02 2.72
N LEU A 29 -4.03 8.41 1.81
CA LEU A 29 -5.20 7.62 1.47
C LEU A 29 -4.82 6.27 0.85
N VAL A 30 -3.85 6.25 -0.07
CA VAL A 30 -3.39 5.02 -0.73
C VAL A 30 -2.68 4.10 0.26
N ARG A 31 -1.92 4.62 1.22
CA ARG A 31 -1.32 3.79 2.29
C ARG A 31 -2.40 3.10 3.13
N SER A 32 -3.47 3.80 3.49
CA SER A 32 -4.61 3.21 4.20
C SER A 32 -5.31 2.13 3.36
N MET A 33 -5.52 2.40 2.06
CA MET A 33 -6.08 1.43 1.11
C MET A 33 -5.15 0.20 0.98
N ASN A 34 -3.85 0.40 0.80
CA ASN A 34 -2.88 -0.70 0.68
C ASN A 34 -2.86 -1.57 1.93
N CYS A 35 -2.88 -0.95 3.10
CA CYS A 35 -2.97 -1.65 4.38
C CYS A 35 -4.24 -2.52 4.45
N TYR A 36 -5.41 -1.95 4.15
CA TYR A 36 -6.68 -2.67 4.14
C TYR A 36 -6.60 -3.93 3.29
N TYR A 37 -6.19 -3.80 2.01
CA TYR A 37 -6.14 -4.93 1.10
C TYR A 37 -5.02 -5.92 1.42
N SER A 38 -3.88 -5.46 1.93
CA SER A 38 -2.79 -6.33 2.38
C SER A 38 -3.24 -7.20 3.55
N ASN A 39 -3.94 -6.63 4.52
CA ASN A 39 -4.49 -7.37 5.65
C ASN A 39 -5.62 -8.31 5.24
N LEU A 40 -6.47 -7.90 4.29
CA LEU A 40 -7.54 -8.73 3.75
C LEU A 40 -7.01 -10.02 3.09
N ILE A 41 -5.87 -9.97 2.40
CA ILE A 41 -5.21 -11.17 1.83
C ILE A 41 -4.83 -12.17 2.92
N GLU A 42 -4.41 -11.67 4.09
CA GLU A 42 -4.05 -12.49 5.26
C GLU A 42 -5.28 -12.98 6.07
N GLY A 43 -6.47 -12.56 5.70
CA GLY A 43 -7.71 -12.89 6.41
C GLY A 43 -8.07 -11.91 7.53
N HIS A 44 -7.33 -10.83 7.69
CA HIS A 44 -7.57 -9.78 8.67
C HIS A 44 -8.41 -8.66 8.07
N ASN A 45 -9.70 -8.68 8.33
CA ASN A 45 -10.64 -7.68 7.80
C ASN A 45 -10.78 -6.48 8.77
N THR A 46 -9.84 -5.56 8.68
CA THR A 46 -9.89 -4.30 9.43
C THR A 46 -10.76 -3.29 8.68
N HIS A 47 -11.90 -2.91 9.25
CA HIS A 47 -12.80 -1.96 8.59
C HIS A 47 -12.09 -0.62 8.32
N PRO A 48 -12.30 0.05 7.14
CA PRO A 48 -11.61 1.31 6.81
C PRO A 48 -11.77 2.42 7.85
N ARG A 49 -12.93 2.51 8.54
CA ARG A 49 -13.12 3.44 9.66
C ARG A 49 -12.24 3.11 10.87
N ASP A 50 -11.97 1.85 11.13
CA ASP A 50 -11.07 1.45 12.22
C ASP A 50 -9.61 1.78 11.89
N ILE A 51 -9.24 1.75 10.59
CA ILE A 51 -7.93 2.23 10.12
C ILE A 51 -7.80 3.75 10.36
N ASP A 52 -8.81 4.54 9.98
CA ASP A 52 -8.84 6.01 10.21
C ASP A 52 -8.75 6.34 11.71
N ARG A 53 -9.50 5.62 12.56
CA ARG A 53 -9.43 5.75 14.02
C ARG A 53 -8.05 5.38 14.57
N ALA A 54 -7.43 4.31 14.07
CA ALA A 54 -6.08 3.90 14.47
C ALA A 54 -5.02 4.98 14.16
N LEU A 55 -5.14 5.65 13.03
CA LEU A 55 -4.27 6.78 12.66
C LEU A 55 -4.45 7.99 13.58
N ALA A 56 -5.67 8.18 14.11
CA ALA A 56 -5.98 9.20 15.12
C ALA A 56 -5.66 8.75 16.57
N ALA A 57 -5.05 7.57 16.75
CA ALA A 57 -4.80 6.94 18.06
C ALA A 57 -6.08 6.69 18.90
N ASP A 58 -7.23 6.55 18.22
CA ASP A 58 -8.52 6.19 18.82
C ASP A 58 -8.76 4.68 18.68
N TYR A 59 -8.36 3.93 19.70
CA TYR A 59 -8.41 2.48 19.68
C TYR A 59 -9.69 1.93 20.32
N SER A 60 -10.15 0.80 19.79
CA SER A 60 -11.29 0.05 20.33
C SER A 60 -11.00 -0.49 21.72
N SER A 61 -12.03 -0.55 22.57
CA SER A 61 -11.99 -1.27 23.83
C SER A 61 -12.01 -2.79 23.65
N ASP A 62 -12.52 -3.29 22.51
CA ASP A 62 -12.46 -4.69 22.14
C ASP A 62 -11.03 -5.07 21.78
N PRO A 63 -10.41 -6.07 22.46
CA PRO A 63 -9.02 -6.42 22.25
C PRO A 63 -8.71 -6.87 20.81
N HIS A 64 -9.58 -7.68 20.20
CA HIS A 64 -9.37 -8.17 18.83
C HIS A 64 -9.41 -7.03 17.80
N ARG A 65 -10.39 -6.14 17.92
CA ARG A 65 -10.47 -4.96 17.04
C ARG A 65 -9.29 -4.01 17.25
N ARG A 66 -8.85 -3.84 18.50
CA ARG A 66 -7.68 -3.03 18.81
C ARG A 66 -6.40 -3.62 18.21
N ASP A 67 -6.21 -4.93 18.27
CA ASP A 67 -5.06 -5.61 17.67
C ASP A 67 -5.02 -5.40 16.16
N LEU A 68 -6.17 -5.52 15.47
CA LEU A 68 -6.28 -5.21 14.03
C LEU A 68 -5.99 -3.73 13.71
N GLN A 69 -6.40 -2.81 14.59
CA GLN A 69 -6.08 -1.38 14.45
C GLN A 69 -4.57 -1.11 14.60
N LEU A 70 -3.92 -1.74 15.58
CA LEU A 70 -2.47 -1.62 15.79
C LEU A 70 -1.69 -2.23 14.62
N GLU A 71 -2.12 -3.37 14.11
CA GLU A 71 -1.55 -3.99 12.91
C GLU A 71 -1.67 -3.06 11.69
N ALA A 72 -2.84 -2.48 11.47
CA ALA A 72 -3.06 -1.55 10.36
C ALA A 72 -2.15 -0.31 10.48
N ARG A 73 -2.04 0.27 11.66
CA ARG A 73 -1.14 1.39 11.93
C ARG A 73 0.32 1.02 11.66
N ALA A 74 0.77 -0.14 12.14
CA ALA A 74 2.13 -0.64 11.90
C ALA A 74 2.44 -0.75 10.40
N HIS A 75 1.51 -1.31 9.60
CA HIS A 75 1.66 -1.43 8.16
C HIS A 75 1.82 -0.05 7.48
N ILE A 76 0.93 0.90 7.81
CA ILE A 76 0.93 2.26 7.24
C ILE A 76 2.22 3.00 7.59
N GLU A 77 2.69 2.89 8.84
CA GLU A 77 3.94 3.53 9.28
C GLU A 77 5.16 2.96 8.54
N VAL A 78 5.26 1.64 8.40
CA VAL A 78 6.38 1.02 7.65
C VAL A 78 6.34 1.38 6.18
N GLN A 79 5.17 1.37 5.55
CA GLN A 79 5.07 1.80 4.16
C GLN A 79 5.43 3.27 3.99
N ARG A 80 5.04 4.16 4.93
CA ARG A 80 5.45 5.58 4.90
C ARG A 80 6.96 5.71 4.97
N MET A 81 7.65 4.96 5.83
CA MET A 81 9.12 4.97 5.90
C MET A 81 9.75 4.57 4.57
N ILE A 82 9.16 3.60 3.86
CA ILE A 82 9.61 3.19 2.52
C ILE A 82 9.38 4.31 1.50
N ASP A 83 8.18 4.90 1.46
CA ASP A 83 7.79 5.96 0.51
C ASP A 83 8.67 7.21 0.66
N GLU A 84 8.92 7.62 1.89
CA GLU A 84 9.70 8.81 2.25
C GLU A 84 11.21 8.56 2.23
N ARG A 85 11.62 7.30 2.02
CA ARG A 85 13.03 6.86 2.11
C ARG A 85 13.67 7.32 3.42
N ALA A 86 12.91 7.24 4.50
CA ALA A 86 13.25 7.79 5.80
C ALA A 86 14.40 7.03 6.48
N GLY A 87 15.36 7.75 7.04
CA GLY A 87 16.44 7.18 7.84
C GLY A 87 17.40 6.29 7.07
N ASP A 88 18.01 5.35 7.79
CA ASP A 88 18.95 4.35 7.24
C ASP A 88 18.21 3.14 6.63
N LEU A 89 17.29 3.39 5.72
CA LEU A 89 16.56 2.34 5.02
C LEU A 89 17.54 1.45 4.22
N PRO A 90 17.70 0.15 4.57
CA PRO A 90 18.64 -0.71 3.87
C PRO A 90 18.28 -0.88 2.39
N ARG A 91 19.30 -1.06 1.53
CA ARG A 91 19.11 -1.23 0.09
C ARG A 91 20.08 -2.27 -0.46
N PRO A 92 19.74 -2.93 -1.58
CA PRO A 92 18.47 -2.87 -2.32
C PRO A 92 17.30 -3.54 -1.56
N PRO A 93 16.01 -3.37 -1.97
CA PRO A 93 14.86 -3.97 -1.29
C PRO A 93 14.86 -5.51 -1.24
N VAL A 94 15.64 -6.17 -2.08
CA VAL A 94 15.85 -7.63 -2.05
C VAL A 94 16.96 -8.05 -1.10
N ALA A 95 17.73 -7.11 -0.56
CA ALA A 95 18.79 -7.41 0.39
C ALA A 95 18.20 -8.01 1.68
N ARG A 96 18.88 -8.99 2.23
CA ARG A 96 18.52 -9.59 3.52
C ARG A 96 18.32 -8.51 4.58
N ALA A 97 19.18 -7.49 4.62
CA ALA A 97 19.09 -6.40 5.56
C ALA A 97 17.78 -5.61 5.46
N PHE A 98 17.27 -5.34 4.23
CA PHE A 98 15.98 -4.68 4.03
C PHE A 98 14.82 -5.58 4.47
N ILE A 99 14.85 -6.85 4.12
CA ILE A 99 13.82 -7.84 4.44
C ILE A 99 13.68 -8.00 5.96
N GLU A 100 14.80 -8.16 6.67
CA GLU A 100 14.84 -8.22 8.13
C GLU A 100 14.40 -6.88 8.76
N TRP A 101 14.79 -5.75 8.17
CA TRP A 101 14.34 -4.43 8.59
C TRP A 101 12.82 -4.27 8.45
N ALA A 102 12.26 -4.60 7.29
CA ALA A 102 10.82 -4.47 7.05
C ALA A 102 9.98 -5.32 8.03
N HIS A 103 10.40 -6.57 8.24
CA HIS A 103 9.79 -7.45 9.24
C HIS A 103 9.94 -6.89 10.66
N ARG A 104 11.14 -6.45 11.05
CA ARG A 104 11.40 -5.87 12.37
C ARG A 104 10.57 -4.63 12.61
N GLU A 105 10.53 -3.69 11.65
CA GLU A 105 9.79 -2.45 11.78
C GLU A 105 8.29 -2.68 11.90
N PHE A 106 7.76 -3.68 11.21
CA PHE A 106 6.36 -4.07 11.30
C PHE A 106 6.08 -4.73 12.68
N TYR A 107 6.79 -5.80 13.01
CA TYR A 107 6.49 -6.63 14.17
C TYR A 107 6.79 -5.96 15.52
N ARG A 108 7.80 -5.10 15.63
CA ARG A 108 8.07 -4.37 16.88
C ARG A 108 6.97 -3.38 17.30
N ARG A 109 6.04 -3.09 16.40
CA ARG A 109 4.88 -2.22 16.64
C ARG A 109 3.62 -2.98 17.01
N LEU A 110 3.67 -4.30 16.94
CA LEU A 110 2.52 -5.15 17.26
C LEU A 110 2.47 -5.46 18.76
N PRO A 111 1.26 -5.69 19.31
CA PRO A 111 1.09 -6.18 20.66
C PRO A 111 1.60 -7.61 20.80
N GLU A 112 1.94 -8.02 22.01
CA GLU A 112 2.45 -9.37 22.30
C GLU A 112 1.48 -10.48 21.86
N SER A 113 0.18 -10.22 21.87
CA SER A 113 -0.85 -11.14 21.37
C SER A 113 -0.64 -11.57 19.92
N LEU A 114 -0.05 -10.71 19.10
CA LEU A 114 0.25 -10.96 17.67
C LEU A 114 1.70 -11.41 17.41
N LEU A 115 2.51 -11.58 18.46
CA LEU A 115 3.90 -12.05 18.36
C LEU A 115 4.06 -13.55 18.64
N VAL A 116 3.02 -14.33 18.45
CA VAL A 116 3.03 -15.78 18.71
C VAL A 116 2.30 -16.52 17.61
N VAL A 117 2.95 -17.54 17.06
CA VAL A 117 2.32 -18.52 16.18
C VAL A 117 2.03 -19.79 16.97
N VAL A 118 0.84 -20.35 16.82
CA VAL A 118 0.46 -21.62 17.41
C VAL A 118 0.57 -22.72 16.35
N ASN A 119 1.38 -23.75 16.62
CA ASN A 119 1.44 -24.92 15.75
C ASN A 119 0.09 -25.66 15.83
N PRO A 120 -0.64 -25.85 14.71
CA PRO A 120 -1.97 -26.45 14.73
C PRO A 120 -1.96 -27.92 15.16
N ASP A 121 -0.85 -28.64 14.95
CA ASP A 121 -0.74 -30.09 15.24
C ASP A 121 -0.32 -30.36 16.68
N THR A 122 0.56 -29.54 17.24
CA THR A 122 1.16 -29.76 18.57
C THR A 122 0.63 -28.80 19.63
N ALA A 123 -0.12 -27.75 19.25
CA ALA A 123 -0.52 -26.62 20.09
C ALA A 123 0.67 -25.86 20.74
N GLU A 124 1.89 -26.10 20.26
CA GLU A 124 3.08 -25.38 20.72
C GLU A 124 2.99 -23.90 20.31
N ARG A 125 3.32 -23.02 21.24
CA ARG A 125 3.36 -21.57 21.02
C ARG A 125 4.78 -21.14 20.75
N VAL A 126 5.03 -20.69 19.53
CA VAL A 126 6.36 -20.24 19.07
C VAL A 126 6.37 -18.73 18.94
N PRO A 127 7.27 -18.00 19.61
CA PRO A 127 7.35 -16.55 19.53
C PRO A 127 7.88 -16.10 18.16
N VAL A 128 7.24 -15.05 17.60
CA VAL A 128 7.74 -14.33 16.43
C VAL A 128 8.69 -13.23 16.90
N VAL A 129 9.97 -13.38 16.59
CA VAL A 129 10.98 -12.36 16.94
C VAL A 129 11.11 -11.35 15.80
N PRO A 130 10.86 -10.04 16.03
CA PRO A 130 10.94 -9.02 15.00
C PRO A 130 12.28 -9.00 14.26
N GLY A 131 12.24 -9.19 12.94
CA GLY A 131 13.43 -9.18 12.08
C GLY A 131 14.26 -10.47 12.06
N GLN A 132 13.91 -11.49 12.85
CA GLN A 132 14.68 -12.72 12.91
C GLN A 132 14.15 -13.76 11.93
N LEU A 133 15.04 -14.39 11.18
CA LEU A 133 14.70 -15.52 10.33
C LEU A 133 14.25 -16.71 11.19
N ARG A 134 13.31 -17.50 10.69
CA ARG A 134 12.79 -18.68 11.40
C ARG A 134 13.87 -19.73 11.61
N THR A 135 13.74 -20.45 12.71
CA THR A 135 14.55 -21.64 13.04
C THR A 135 13.75 -22.93 12.90
N HIS A 136 12.44 -22.82 12.67
CA HIS A 136 11.52 -23.95 12.55
C HIS A 136 11.16 -24.21 11.08
N THR A 137 10.79 -25.43 10.76
CA THR A 137 10.19 -25.78 9.48
C THR A 137 8.78 -25.19 9.44
N VAL A 138 8.41 -24.60 8.29
CA VAL A 138 7.06 -24.07 8.06
C VAL A 138 6.49 -24.63 6.76
N ALA A 139 5.18 -24.83 6.76
CA ALA A 139 4.43 -25.21 5.58
C ALA A 139 3.29 -24.22 5.36
N VAL A 140 3.01 -23.87 4.09
CA VAL A 140 1.92 -22.98 3.69
C VAL A 140 1.07 -23.73 2.66
N GLY A 141 -0.07 -24.21 3.10
CA GLY A 141 -0.89 -25.10 2.28
C GLY A 141 -0.11 -26.38 1.94
N ARG A 142 0.20 -26.59 0.65
CA ARG A 142 0.98 -27.75 0.17
C ARG A 142 2.48 -27.47 0.02
N HIS A 143 2.89 -26.20 0.16
CA HIS A 143 4.28 -25.81 0.03
C HIS A 143 5.01 -26.03 1.35
N VAL A 144 6.08 -26.85 1.34
CA VAL A 144 7.03 -26.98 2.45
C VAL A 144 8.22 -26.08 2.11
N ALA A 145 8.41 -25.05 2.92
CA ALA A 145 9.50 -24.11 2.71
C ALA A 145 10.89 -24.79 2.94
N PRO A 146 11.97 -24.23 2.36
CA PRO A 146 13.33 -24.74 2.58
C PRO A 146 13.66 -24.90 4.06
N ALA A 147 14.56 -25.85 4.40
CA ALA A 147 14.99 -26.03 5.77
C ALA A 147 15.62 -24.75 6.33
N SER A 148 15.39 -24.47 7.62
CA SER A 148 15.84 -23.22 8.25
C SER A 148 17.34 -23.01 8.20
N GLN A 149 18.11 -24.09 8.25
CA GLN A 149 19.58 -24.08 8.13
C GLN A 149 20.07 -23.58 6.77
N ASP A 150 19.25 -23.72 5.72
CA ASP A 150 19.59 -23.33 4.34
C ASP A 150 19.17 -21.87 4.02
N LEU A 151 18.40 -21.25 4.90
CA LEU A 151 17.91 -19.87 4.69
C LEU A 151 19.01 -18.86 4.37
N PRO A 152 20.19 -18.87 5.04
CA PRO A 152 21.25 -17.92 4.71
C PRO A 152 21.70 -18.03 3.24
N ALA A 153 21.83 -19.24 2.71
CA ALA A 153 22.23 -19.49 1.32
C ALA A 153 21.13 -19.06 0.35
N PHE A 154 19.86 -19.40 0.65
CA PHE A 154 18.72 -18.96 -0.16
C PHE A 154 18.56 -17.44 -0.18
N MET A 155 18.73 -16.74 0.94
CA MET A 155 18.64 -15.29 1.03
C MET A 155 19.78 -14.60 0.27
N SER A 156 21.01 -15.11 0.37
CA SER A 156 22.15 -14.60 -0.41
C SER A 156 21.91 -14.76 -1.92
N ARG A 157 21.43 -15.94 -2.35
CA ARG A 157 21.10 -16.20 -3.75
C ARG A 157 19.92 -15.36 -4.24
N PHE A 158 18.94 -15.10 -3.37
CA PHE A 158 17.80 -14.24 -3.65
C PHE A 158 18.25 -12.80 -3.93
N GLU A 159 19.07 -12.23 -3.06
CA GLU A 159 19.62 -10.88 -3.21
C GLU A 159 20.42 -10.77 -4.53
N GLU A 160 21.32 -11.71 -4.81
CA GLU A 160 22.11 -11.71 -6.04
C GLU A 160 21.24 -11.80 -7.31
N ALA A 161 20.23 -12.67 -7.31
CA ALA A 161 19.42 -12.96 -8.49
C ALA A 161 18.41 -11.85 -8.84
N TYR A 162 17.95 -11.09 -7.83
CA TYR A 162 16.89 -10.10 -8.00
C TYR A 162 17.35 -8.64 -7.73
N ASP A 163 18.66 -8.40 -7.66
CA ASP A 163 19.21 -7.05 -7.62
C ASP A 163 18.91 -6.33 -8.94
N VAL A 164 17.89 -5.47 -8.92
CA VAL A 164 17.40 -4.76 -10.11
C VAL A 164 18.47 -3.82 -10.72
N ALA A 165 19.46 -3.37 -9.95
CA ALA A 165 20.52 -2.52 -10.46
C ALA A 165 21.37 -3.22 -11.54
N ARG A 166 21.41 -4.54 -11.55
CA ARG A 166 22.16 -5.36 -12.52
C ARG A 166 21.35 -5.74 -13.76
N LEU A 167 20.07 -5.32 -13.85
CA LEU A 167 19.15 -5.75 -14.88
C LEU A 167 18.79 -4.60 -15.85
N THR A 168 18.50 -4.96 -17.10
CA THR A 168 17.91 -4.01 -18.07
C THR A 168 16.48 -3.62 -17.65
N LYS A 169 16.02 -2.43 -18.05
CA LYS A 169 14.71 -1.90 -17.66
C LYS A 169 13.55 -2.90 -17.80
N PRO A 170 13.32 -3.60 -18.92
CA PRO A 170 12.25 -4.59 -19.00
C PRO A 170 12.43 -5.77 -18.03
N ARG A 171 13.69 -6.20 -17.82
CA ARG A 171 13.99 -7.27 -16.86
C ARG A 171 13.82 -6.85 -15.42
N GLN A 172 14.05 -5.58 -15.08
CA GLN A 172 13.77 -5.04 -13.75
C GLN A 172 12.31 -5.25 -13.37
N VAL A 173 11.39 -4.91 -14.29
CA VAL A 173 9.93 -5.06 -14.07
C VAL A 173 9.54 -6.51 -13.84
N ILE A 174 10.05 -7.43 -14.67
CA ILE A 174 9.78 -8.86 -14.52
C ILE A 174 10.37 -9.39 -13.20
N ALA A 175 11.56 -8.91 -12.83
CA ALA A 175 12.22 -9.31 -11.60
C ALA A 175 11.42 -8.98 -10.35
N VAL A 176 10.66 -7.88 -10.33
CA VAL A 176 9.77 -7.56 -9.19
C VAL A 176 8.76 -8.67 -8.94
N ALA A 177 8.06 -9.11 -10.00
CA ALA A 177 7.07 -10.18 -9.90
C ALA A 177 7.70 -11.53 -9.51
N ALA A 178 8.85 -11.86 -10.13
CA ALA A 178 9.57 -13.10 -9.85
C ALA A 178 10.17 -13.10 -8.42
N ALA A 179 10.66 -11.96 -7.94
CA ALA A 179 11.14 -11.80 -6.57
C ALA A 179 10.00 -11.97 -5.56
N HIS A 180 8.81 -11.40 -5.83
CA HIS A 180 7.64 -11.59 -4.99
C HIS A 180 7.31 -13.08 -4.77
N HIS A 181 7.22 -13.86 -5.86
CA HIS A 181 7.01 -15.31 -5.77
C HIS A 181 8.16 -16.00 -5.02
N ARG A 182 9.42 -15.74 -5.41
CA ARG A 182 10.57 -16.44 -4.83
C ARG A 182 10.72 -16.17 -3.34
N PHE A 183 10.46 -14.95 -2.89
CA PHE A 183 10.46 -14.61 -1.47
C PHE A 183 9.41 -15.42 -0.69
N LEU A 184 8.19 -15.51 -1.21
CA LEU A 184 7.12 -16.31 -0.61
C LEU A 184 7.45 -17.82 -0.62
N TRP A 185 8.14 -18.29 -1.64
CA TRP A 185 8.62 -19.68 -1.69
C TRP A 185 9.71 -19.95 -0.65
N ILE A 186 10.66 -19.04 -0.44
CA ILE A 186 11.68 -19.16 0.62
C ILE A 186 11.04 -19.13 2.01
N HIS A 187 10.05 -18.29 2.18
CA HIS A 187 9.28 -18.12 3.43
C HIS A 187 10.17 -17.93 4.65
N PRO A 188 11.00 -16.86 4.69
CA PRO A 188 12.11 -16.78 5.64
C PRO A 188 11.69 -16.51 7.09
N PHE A 189 10.48 -16.06 7.35
CA PHE A 189 9.98 -15.76 8.69
C PHE A 189 8.96 -16.79 9.17
N LEU A 190 8.74 -16.85 10.48
CA LEU A 190 7.72 -17.70 11.07
C LEU A 190 6.32 -17.23 10.71
N ASP A 191 6.11 -15.90 10.65
CA ASP A 191 4.89 -15.23 10.20
C ASP A 191 5.23 -13.94 9.44
N GLY A 192 4.24 -13.32 8.77
CA GLY A 192 4.38 -12.01 8.11
C GLY A 192 5.05 -12.01 6.74
N ASN A 193 5.36 -13.17 6.18
CA ASN A 193 6.01 -13.26 4.86
C ASN A 193 5.20 -12.57 3.75
N GLY A 194 3.88 -12.72 3.74
CA GLY A 194 3.01 -12.07 2.76
C GLY A 194 3.07 -10.54 2.84
N ARG A 195 3.03 -9.98 4.04
CA ARG A 195 3.12 -8.53 4.28
C ARG A 195 4.47 -7.98 3.86
N VAL A 196 5.57 -8.66 4.24
CA VAL A 196 6.93 -8.28 3.82
C VAL A 196 7.09 -8.40 2.30
N ALA A 197 6.57 -9.45 1.66
CA ALA A 197 6.60 -9.61 0.20
C ALA A 197 5.96 -8.42 -0.53
N ARG A 198 4.78 -7.96 -0.05
CA ARG A 198 4.09 -6.81 -0.65
C ARG A 198 4.81 -5.49 -0.40
N LEU A 199 5.36 -5.27 0.80
CA LEU A 199 6.20 -4.09 1.10
C LEU A 199 7.50 -4.08 0.29
N MET A 200 8.17 -5.23 0.15
CA MET A 200 9.36 -5.38 -0.69
C MET A 200 9.04 -5.10 -2.16
N SER A 201 7.94 -5.64 -2.68
CA SER A 201 7.52 -5.40 -4.07
C SER A 201 7.20 -3.93 -4.31
N HIS A 202 6.56 -3.26 -3.35
CA HIS A 202 6.31 -1.82 -3.39
C HIS A 202 7.63 -1.04 -3.44
N ALA A 203 8.58 -1.36 -2.58
CA ALA A 203 9.91 -0.73 -2.56
C ALA A 203 10.69 -0.96 -3.86
N LEU A 204 10.65 -2.17 -4.43
CA LEU A 204 11.27 -2.47 -5.72
C LEU A 204 10.65 -1.66 -6.87
N LEU A 205 9.31 -1.57 -6.91
CA LEU A 205 8.61 -0.76 -7.91
C LEU A 205 9.01 0.72 -7.81
N LEU A 206 9.16 1.26 -6.58
CA LEU A 206 9.68 2.62 -6.36
C LEU A 206 11.10 2.78 -6.88
N ASP A 207 12.00 1.81 -6.64
CA ASP A 207 13.40 1.86 -7.05
C ASP A 207 13.58 1.85 -8.58
N ILE A 208 12.72 1.13 -9.29
CA ILE A 208 12.76 1.09 -10.77
C ILE A 208 11.99 2.25 -11.43
N GLY A 209 11.36 3.14 -10.64
CA GLY A 209 10.64 4.32 -11.11
C GLY A 209 9.24 4.06 -11.69
N ILE A 210 8.66 2.88 -11.42
CA ILE A 210 7.28 2.53 -11.79
C ILE A 210 6.33 2.70 -10.60
N GLY A 211 6.83 2.40 -9.39
CA GLY A 211 6.09 2.61 -8.16
C GLY A 211 5.87 4.08 -7.85
N SER A 212 4.78 4.37 -7.21
CA SER A 212 4.51 5.65 -6.57
C SER A 212 3.59 5.43 -5.38
N ALA A 213 3.51 6.42 -4.50
CA ALA A 213 2.54 6.40 -3.42
C ALA A 213 1.08 6.64 -3.89
N LEU A 214 0.80 6.58 -5.21
CA LEU A 214 -0.52 6.83 -5.80
C LEU A 214 -1.30 5.56 -6.16
N TRP A 215 -0.68 4.39 -6.08
CA TRP A 215 -1.34 3.12 -6.40
C TRP A 215 -0.75 1.95 -5.59
N SER A 216 -1.44 0.83 -5.56
CA SER A 216 -1.04 -0.35 -4.80
C SER A 216 -1.35 -1.65 -5.54
N VAL A 217 -0.37 -2.54 -5.61
CA VAL A 217 -0.57 -3.90 -6.12
C VAL A 217 -1.47 -4.73 -5.19
N SER A 218 -1.45 -4.47 -3.88
CA SER A 218 -2.21 -5.27 -2.89
C SER A 218 -3.71 -5.25 -3.19
N ARG A 219 -4.26 -4.11 -3.66
CA ARG A 219 -5.67 -4.04 -4.04
C ARG A 219 -6.00 -4.98 -5.19
N GLY A 220 -5.17 -5.03 -6.23
CA GLY A 220 -5.34 -5.95 -7.36
C GLY A 220 -5.23 -7.41 -6.93
N LEU A 221 -4.24 -7.75 -6.13
CA LEU A 221 -4.03 -9.11 -5.60
C LEU A 221 -5.18 -9.55 -4.70
N ALA A 222 -5.69 -8.68 -3.83
CA ALA A 222 -6.81 -8.99 -2.95
C ALA A 222 -8.12 -9.23 -3.72
N ARG A 223 -8.40 -8.39 -4.73
CA ARG A 223 -9.58 -8.54 -5.60
C ARG A 223 -9.57 -9.82 -6.42
N ASN A 224 -8.39 -10.33 -6.73
CA ASN A 224 -8.14 -11.56 -7.47
C ASN A 224 -7.47 -12.64 -6.59
N SER A 225 -7.80 -12.68 -5.29
CA SER A 225 -7.07 -13.49 -4.30
C SER A 225 -7.05 -14.99 -4.61
N GLY A 226 -8.13 -15.53 -5.17
CA GLY A 226 -8.20 -16.93 -5.59
C GLY A 226 -7.19 -17.24 -6.69
N GLU A 227 -7.13 -16.41 -7.73
CA GLU A 227 -6.18 -16.57 -8.83
C GLU A 227 -4.74 -16.31 -8.39
N TYR A 228 -4.53 -15.30 -7.56
CA TYR A 228 -3.23 -15.01 -6.95
C TYR A 228 -2.67 -16.23 -6.20
N LYS A 229 -3.46 -16.84 -5.31
CA LYS A 229 -3.05 -18.03 -4.55
C LYS A 229 -2.85 -19.24 -5.47
N ARG A 230 -3.72 -19.43 -6.47
CA ARG A 230 -3.61 -20.52 -7.44
C ARG A 230 -2.31 -20.45 -8.25
N LEU A 231 -1.96 -19.25 -8.75
CA LEU A 231 -0.74 -19.06 -9.54
C LEU A 231 0.53 -19.13 -8.70
N LEU A 232 0.51 -18.65 -7.45
CA LEU A 232 1.60 -18.86 -6.51
C LEU A 232 1.87 -20.37 -6.34
N MET A 233 0.86 -21.14 -5.99
CA MET A 233 0.98 -22.60 -5.81
C MET A 233 1.42 -23.32 -7.10
N ALA A 234 0.96 -22.86 -8.27
CA ALA A 234 1.36 -23.44 -9.54
C ALA A 234 2.87 -23.23 -9.81
N ALA A 235 3.40 -22.05 -9.46
CA ALA A 235 4.80 -21.72 -9.65
C ALA A 235 5.74 -22.42 -8.65
N ASP A 236 5.20 -23.03 -7.59
CA ASP A 236 5.92 -23.88 -6.63
C ASP A 236 6.08 -25.33 -7.13
N GLN A 237 5.35 -25.70 -8.18
CA GLN A 237 5.38 -27.08 -8.67
C GLN A 237 6.69 -27.41 -9.38
N PRO A 238 7.10 -28.70 -9.37
CA PRO A 238 8.22 -29.18 -10.17
C PRO A 238 8.05 -28.88 -11.65
N ARG A 239 9.17 -28.72 -12.35
CA ARG A 239 9.19 -28.61 -13.82
C ARG A 239 8.45 -29.78 -14.48
N ARG A 240 7.72 -29.49 -15.56
CA ARG A 240 6.91 -30.49 -16.28
C ARG A 240 7.75 -31.42 -17.15
N ASN A 241 8.86 -30.92 -17.70
CA ASN A 241 9.80 -31.63 -18.58
C ASN A 241 11.12 -30.88 -18.66
N ASP A 242 12.07 -31.35 -19.47
CA ASP A 242 13.39 -30.76 -19.60
C ASP A 242 13.41 -29.37 -20.26
N LEU A 243 12.35 -28.99 -20.96
CA LEU A 243 12.19 -27.67 -21.58
C LEU A 243 11.52 -26.65 -20.65
N ASP A 244 10.94 -27.11 -19.53
CA ASP A 244 10.27 -26.28 -18.52
C ASP A 244 11.13 -26.21 -17.25
N GLY A 245 12.25 -25.49 -17.32
CA GLY A 245 13.21 -25.55 -16.23
C GLY A 245 13.78 -24.22 -15.76
N ARG A 246 13.58 -23.91 -14.46
CA ARG A 246 14.40 -23.03 -13.65
C ARG A 246 14.94 -23.85 -12.45
N GLY A 247 15.83 -24.74 -12.74
CA GLY A 247 16.22 -25.79 -11.77
C GLY A 247 15.12 -26.84 -11.61
N ALA A 248 14.66 -27.07 -10.38
CA ALA A 248 13.63 -28.08 -10.08
C ALA A 248 12.18 -27.60 -10.32
N LEU A 249 11.95 -26.27 -10.45
CA LEU A 249 10.60 -25.69 -10.52
C LEU A 249 10.20 -25.34 -11.94
N SER A 250 8.87 -25.25 -12.19
CA SER A 250 8.30 -24.87 -13.49
C SER A 250 8.57 -23.41 -13.85
N GLN A 251 9.23 -23.21 -14.98
CA GLN A 251 9.42 -21.88 -15.55
C GLN A 251 8.15 -21.33 -16.19
N GLY A 252 7.39 -22.19 -16.86
CA GLY A 252 6.13 -21.79 -17.47
C GLY A 252 5.15 -21.24 -16.45
N ALA A 253 4.98 -21.91 -15.31
CA ALA A 253 4.11 -21.46 -14.25
C ALA A 253 4.60 -20.15 -13.59
N LEU A 254 5.92 -19.94 -13.45
CA LEU A 254 6.45 -18.65 -13.00
C LEU A 254 6.15 -17.52 -13.99
N ILE A 255 6.24 -17.78 -15.29
CA ILE A 255 5.90 -16.80 -16.33
C ILE A 255 4.42 -16.41 -16.22
N ASP A 256 3.52 -17.38 -16.03
CA ASP A 256 2.10 -17.13 -15.84
C ASP A 256 1.82 -16.28 -14.59
N PHE A 257 2.49 -16.58 -13.48
CA PHE A 257 2.43 -15.75 -12.27
C PHE A 257 2.95 -14.32 -12.53
N CYS A 258 4.09 -14.16 -13.19
CA CYS A 258 4.64 -12.83 -13.49
C CYS A 258 3.72 -12.01 -14.38
N LYS A 259 3.10 -12.61 -15.41
CA LYS A 259 2.11 -11.94 -16.26
C LYS A 259 0.93 -11.45 -15.41
N PHE A 260 0.33 -12.33 -14.64
CA PHE A 260 -0.79 -12.00 -13.74
C PHE A 260 -0.41 -10.85 -12.79
N PHE A 261 0.76 -10.91 -12.15
CA PHE A 261 1.20 -9.86 -11.22
C PHE A 261 1.34 -8.50 -11.92
N LEU A 262 1.95 -8.46 -13.11
CA LEU A 262 2.15 -7.22 -13.87
C LEU A 262 0.85 -6.69 -14.47
N GLU A 263 -0.06 -7.55 -14.91
CA GLU A 263 -1.41 -7.18 -15.34
C GLU A 263 -2.22 -6.55 -14.20
N ASN A 264 -2.11 -7.09 -12.98
CA ASN A 264 -2.70 -6.46 -11.80
C ASN A 264 -2.07 -5.09 -11.50
N CYS A 265 -0.75 -4.93 -11.63
CA CYS A 265 -0.12 -3.62 -11.49
C CYS A 265 -0.69 -2.61 -12.49
N LEU A 266 -0.80 -3.00 -13.76
CA LEU A 266 -1.33 -2.15 -14.83
C LEU A 266 -2.80 -1.78 -14.59
N ASP A 267 -3.64 -2.74 -14.20
CA ASP A 267 -5.03 -2.51 -13.82
C ASP A 267 -5.15 -1.49 -12.68
N GLN A 268 -4.29 -1.60 -11.65
CA GLN A 268 -4.32 -0.67 -10.53
C GLN A 268 -3.85 0.75 -10.90
N ILE A 269 -2.86 0.87 -11.77
CA ILE A 269 -2.41 2.18 -12.28
C ILE A 269 -3.55 2.83 -13.08
N ARG A 270 -4.20 2.10 -13.98
CA ARG A 270 -5.33 2.60 -14.79
C ARG A 270 -6.51 2.99 -13.92
N TYR A 271 -6.88 2.15 -12.97
CA TYR A 271 -7.92 2.45 -12.00
C TYR A 271 -7.64 3.75 -11.26
N MET A 272 -6.43 3.94 -10.73
CA MET A 272 -6.07 5.16 -10.01
C MET A 272 -6.00 6.37 -10.92
N ARG A 273 -5.59 6.20 -12.18
CA ARG A 273 -5.56 7.26 -13.18
C ARG A 273 -6.96 7.82 -13.48
N GLU A 274 -7.94 6.94 -13.66
CA GLU A 274 -9.35 7.33 -13.81
C GLU A 274 -9.91 7.96 -12.52
N LEU A 275 -9.57 7.37 -11.38
CA LEU A 275 -10.05 7.83 -10.08
C LEU A 275 -9.53 9.21 -9.71
N LEU A 276 -8.28 9.50 -10.06
CA LEU A 276 -7.56 10.73 -9.75
C LEU A 276 -7.56 11.74 -10.91
N ASP A 277 -8.35 11.50 -11.97
CA ASP A 277 -8.54 12.50 -13.02
C ASP A 277 -9.00 13.84 -12.39
N PRO A 278 -8.26 14.96 -12.60
CA PRO A 278 -8.55 16.21 -11.89
C PRO A 278 -9.94 16.74 -12.15
N SER A 279 -10.45 16.61 -13.38
CA SER A 279 -11.78 17.09 -13.77
C SER A 279 -12.88 16.28 -13.10
N GLU A 280 -12.74 14.95 -13.11
CA GLU A 280 -13.68 14.02 -12.48
C GLU A 280 -13.63 14.12 -10.96
N LEU A 281 -12.46 14.27 -10.36
CA LEU A 281 -12.33 14.47 -8.92
C LEU A 281 -12.97 15.80 -8.51
N GLN A 282 -12.68 16.87 -9.25
CA GLN A 282 -13.32 18.18 -9.01
C GLN A 282 -14.84 18.10 -9.09
N ARG A 283 -15.38 17.40 -10.11
CA ARG A 283 -16.84 17.20 -10.27
C ARG A 283 -17.44 16.45 -9.08
N ARG A 284 -16.80 15.38 -8.61
CA ARG A 284 -17.26 14.62 -7.44
C ARG A 284 -17.20 15.43 -6.15
N MET A 285 -16.16 16.24 -5.98
CA MET A 285 -16.03 17.18 -4.86
C MET A 285 -17.16 18.23 -4.89
N GLU A 286 -17.45 18.80 -6.06
CA GLU A 286 -18.50 19.80 -6.24
C GLU A 286 -19.88 19.24 -5.87
N LEU A 287 -20.22 18.05 -6.36
CA LEU A 287 -21.47 17.38 -6.04
C LEU A 287 -21.63 17.16 -4.53
N TYR A 288 -20.58 16.64 -3.89
CA TYR A 288 -20.59 16.45 -2.44
C TYR A 288 -20.80 17.78 -1.69
N VAL A 289 -20.04 18.81 -2.03
CA VAL A 289 -20.14 20.10 -1.34
C VAL A 289 -21.51 20.75 -1.56
N ARG A 290 -22.08 20.63 -2.74
CA ARG A 290 -23.44 21.12 -3.03
C ARG A 290 -24.49 20.46 -2.13
N ASP A 291 -24.40 19.14 -1.93
CA ASP A 291 -25.29 18.40 -1.02
C ASP A 291 -25.09 18.88 0.43
N GLU A 292 -23.86 19.11 0.87
CA GLU A 292 -23.52 19.57 2.22
C GLU A 292 -23.95 21.03 2.46
N GLU A 293 -23.80 21.90 1.45
CA GLU A 293 -24.27 23.31 1.51
C GLU A 293 -25.79 23.37 1.53
N SER A 294 -26.47 22.53 0.74
CA SER A 294 -27.94 22.46 0.71
C SER A 294 -28.54 21.96 2.03
N ALA A 295 -27.79 21.11 2.73
CA ALA A 295 -28.17 20.61 4.06
C ALA A 295 -27.62 21.49 5.21
N GLU A 296 -27.07 22.66 4.93
CA GLU A 296 -26.48 23.60 5.89
C GLU A 296 -25.36 23.03 6.75
N ARG A 297 -24.73 21.92 6.28
CA ARG A 297 -23.59 21.29 6.96
C ARG A 297 -22.24 21.88 6.54
N LEU A 298 -22.20 22.61 5.42
CA LEU A 298 -21.06 23.41 5.00
C LEU A 298 -21.52 24.84 4.63
N PRO A 299 -20.70 25.85 4.90
CA PRO A 299 -20.98 27.22 4.45
C PRO A 299 -20.91 27.29 2.92
N LYS A 300 -21.71 28.22 2.35
CA LYS A 300 -21.61 28.55 0.92
C LYS A 300 -20.17 28.94 0.55
N ARG A 301 -19.78 28.66 -0.70
CA ARG A 301 -18.45 28.94 -1.27
C ARG A 301 -17.34 27.97 -0.78
N SER A 302 -17.66 26.94 0.00
CA SER A 302 -16.73 25.91 0.43
C SER A 302 -16.05 25.21 -0.75
N PHE A 303 -16.78 24.95 -1.83
CA PHE A 303 -16.22 24.33 -3.04
C PHE A 303 -15.12 25.18 -3.69
N THR A 304 -15.27 26.51 -3.75
CA THR A 304 -14.25 27.39 -4.34
C THR A 304 -12.90 27.24 -3.64
N VAL A 305 -12.92 27.12 -2.30
CA VAL A 305 -11.70 26.90 -1.51
C VAL A 305 -11.10 25.53 -1.80
N LEU A 306 -11.90 24.46 -1.79
CA LEU A 306 -11.43 23.10 -2.06
C LEU A 306 -10.87 22.96 -3.48
N ARG A 307 -11.52 23.58 -4.48
CA ARG A 307 -11.07 23.58 -5.87
C ARG A 307 -9.70 24.25 -6.01
N GLU A 308 -9.51 25.41 -5.38
CA GLU A 308 -8.21 26.09 -5.42
C GLU A 308 -7.10 25.23 -4.80
N VAL A 309 -7.37 24.59 -3.66
CA VAL A 309 -6.39 23.69 -3.04
C VAL A 309 -6.10 22.46 -3.90
N LEU A 310 -7.11 21.93 -4.61
CA LEU A 310 -6.90 20.82 -5.56
C LEU A 310 -5.97 21.23 -6.71
N LEU A 311 -6.14 22.42 -7.26
CA LEU A 311 -5.39 22.89 -8.43
C LEU A 311 -3.99 23.41 -8.06
N ALA A 312 -3.91 24.20 -6.97
CA ALA A 312 -2.66 24.82 -6.54
C ALA A 312 -1.84 23.98 -5.55
N GLY A 313 -2.43 22.87 -5.05
CA GLY A 313 -1.80 21.99 -4.05
C GLY A 313 -1.99 22.46 -2.62
N GLU A 314 -1.80 23.74 -2.37
CA GLU A 314 -2.01 24.36 -1.05
C GLU A 314 -2.50 25.80 -1.19
N LEU A 315 -3.12 26.32 -0.15
CA LEU A 315 -3.69 27.66 -0.12
C LEU A 315 -3.37 28.38 1.19
N GLU A 316 -2.73 29.53 1.06
CA GLU A 316 -2.49 30.42 2.21
C GLU A 316 -3.81 30.97 2.76
N ARG A 317 -4.01 30.88 4.08
CA ARG A 317 -5.25 31.31 4.75
C ARG A 317 -5.63 32.76 4.47
N GLY A 318 -4.63 33.64 4.37
CA GLY A 318 -4.83 35.07 4.09
C GLY A 318 -5.37 35.35 2.67
N ARG A 319 -5.26 34.39 1.73
CA ARG A 319 -5.79 34.53 0.37
C ARG A 319 -7.27 34.15 0.26
N VAL A 320 -7.81 33.42 1.23
CA VAL A 320 -9.19 32.92 1.18
C VAL A 320 -10.23 34.02 1.10
N PRO A 321 -10.16 35.15 1.88
CA PRO A 321 -11.13 36.22 1.78
C PRO A 321 -11.27 36.78 0.35
N ALA A 322 -10.15 37.06 -0.31
CA ALA A 322 -10.14 37.56 -1.70
C ALA A 322 -10.62 36.49 -2.69
N LEU A 323 -10.22 35.21 -2.49
CA LEU A 323 -10.59 34.09 -3.36
C LEU A 323 -12.11 33.88 -3.42
N ILE A 324 -12.79 33.99 -2.29
CA ILE A 324 -14.24 33.75 -2.20
C ILE A 324 -15.04 35.07 -2.11
N ASP A 325 -14.41 36.19 -2.37
CA ASP A 325 -15.01 37.54 -2.34
C ASP A 325 -15.89 37.76 -1.09
N THR A 326 -15.25 37.79 0.09
CA THR A 326 -15.97 37.89 1.37
C THR A 326 -15.13 38.54 2.47
N SER A 327 -15.78 38.87 3.61
CA SER A 327 -15.09 39.37 4.78
C SER A 327 -14.18 38.27 5.42
N GLU A 328 -13.12 38.70 6.12
CA GLU A 328 -12.28 37.79 6.88
C GLU A 328 -13.04 36.89 7.86
N ARG A 329 -14.08 37.46 8.51
CA ARG A 329 -14.93 36.72 9.44
C ARG A 329 -15.63 35.52 8.75
N THR A 330 -16.19 35.75 7.56
CA THR A 330 -16.85 34.71 6.78
C THR A 330 -15.84 33.70 6.26
N ALA A 331 -14.69 34.14 5.74
CA ALA A 331 -13.60 33.25 5.31
C ALA A 331 -13.11 32.34 6.44
N ARG A 332 -12.93 32.87 7.64
CA ARG A 332 -12.56 32.06 8.82
C ARG A 332 -13.62 30.98 9.12
N ARG A 333 -14.91 31.33 9.01
CA ARG A 333 -16.00 30.33 9.20
C ARG A 333 -15.93 29.22 8.16
N VAL A 334 -15.68 29.54 6.89
CA VAL A 334 -15.53 28.54 5.81
C VAL A 334 -14.31 27.64 6.10
N ILE A 335 -13.17 28.23 6.41
CA ILE A 335 -11.94 27.48 6.75
C ILE A 335 -12.19 26.55 7.95
N SER A 336 -12.78 27.05 9.02
CA SER A 336 -13.05 26.26 10.24
C SER A 336 -13.95 25.06 9.94
N ALA A 337 -15.04 25.26 9.18
CA ALA A 337 -15.96 24.17 8.83
C ALA A 337 -15.28 23.10 7.96
N LEU A 338 -14.41 23.49 7.03
CA LEU A 338 -13.66 22.57 6.19
C LEU A 338 -12.58 21.79 6.98
N LEU A 339 -11.93 22.43 7.94
CA LEU A 339 -10.97 21.79 8.86
C LEU A 339 -11.68 20.85 9.85
N GLU A 340 -12.82 21.25 10.40
CA GLU A 340 -13.63 20.40 11.32
C GLU A 340 -14.06 19.10 10.63
N LYS A 341 -14.51 19.21 9.37
CA LYS A 341 -14.83 18.03 8.55
C LYS A 341 -13.60 17.31 8.00
N ARG A 342 -12.39 17.76 8.31
CA ARG A 342 -11.13 17.22 7.77
C ARG A 342 -11.05 17.19 6.24
N LEU A 343 -11.86 17.99 5.53
CA LEU A 343 -11.77 18.19 4.08
C LEU A 343 -10.54 19.02 3.70
N LEU A 344 -10.10 19.84 4.64
CA LEU A 344 -8.80 20.49 4.65
C LEU A 344 -8.01 20.05 5.88
N VAL A 345 -6.70 20.04 5.73
CA VAL A 345 -5.74 19.78 6.82
C VAL A 345 -4.69 20.89 6.83
N SER A 346 -4.08 21.11 7.98
CA SER A 346 -2.97 22.06 8.16
C SER A 346 -2.14 21.66 9.36
N SER A 347 -0.82 21.74 9.25
CA SER A 347 0.09 21.36 10.33
C SER A 347 0.07 22.33 11.52
N SER A 348 -0.38 23.56 11.30
CA SER A 348 -0.54 24.57 12.36
C SER A 348 -1.59 25.61 11.94
N HIS A 349 -2.00 26.47 12.88
CA HIS A 349 -2.92 27.58 12.60
C HIS A 349 -2.33 28.66 11.66
N LYS A 350 -1.03 28.62 11.36
CA LYS A 350 -0.35 29.53 10.43
C LYS A 350 0.05 28.86 9.12
N SER A 351 0.06 27.53 9.07
CA SER A 351 0.47 26.77 7.89
C SER A 351 -0.61 26.84 6.79
N PRO A 352 -0.21 26.68 5.51
CA PRO A 352 -1.14 26.56 4.40
C PRO A 352 -2.17 25.45 4.58
N LEU A 353 -3.29 25.60 3.91
CA LEU A 353 -4.37 24.61 3.84
C LEU A 353 -4.05 23.63 2.72
N ARG A 354 -4.21 22.32 2.99
CA ARG A 354 -4.06 21.22 2.03
C ARG A 354 -5.31 20.36 2.02
N LEU A 355 -5.51 19.57 0.97
CA LEU A 355 -6.63 18.63 0.94
C LEU A 355 -6.45 17.53 1.98
N GLY A 356 -7.56 17.20 2.65
CA GLY A 356 -7.72 16.05 3.49
C GLY A 356 -8.78 15.11 2.91
N PHE A 357 -8.65 13.81 3.17
CA PHE A 357 -9.54 12.77 2.68
C PHE A 357 -10.07 11.92 3.83
N PRO A 358 -10.99 12.47 4.66
CA PRO A 358 -11.60 11.73 5.75
C PRO A 358 -12.45 10.58 5.21
N ILE A 359 -12.51 9.49 5.97
CA ILE A 359 -13.21 8.27 5.53
C ILE A 359 -14.67 8.51 5.10
N ASP A 360 -15.34 9.48 5.71
CA ASP A 360 -16.74 9.79 5.40
C ASP A 360 -16.97 10.35 3.98
N VAL A 361 -15.93 10.85 3.32
CA VAL A 361 -16.03 11.35 1.93
C VAL A 361 -15.39 10.41 0.92
N VAL A 362 -14.64 9.42 1.38
CA VAL A 362 -13.86 8.54 0.48
C VAL A 362 -14.76 7.85 -0.54
N GLU A 363 -15.92 7.31 -0.14
CA GLU A 363 -16.87 6.68 -1.06
C GLU A 363 -17.44 7.65 -2.11
N ARG A 364 -17.57 8.92 -1.76
CA ARG A 364 -18.10 9.97 -2.64
C ARG A 364 -17.06 10.51 -3.60
N TRP A 365 -15.82 10.73 -3.12
CA TRP A 365 -14.72 11.29 -3.91
C TRP A 365 -13.93 10.24 -4.66
N PHE A 366 -13.78 9.02 -4.07
CA PHE A 366 -13.01 7.91 -4.60
C PHE A 366 -13.85 6.63 -4.63
N PRO A 367 -14.86 6.57 -5.53
CA PRO A 367 -15.79 5.45 -5.58
C PRO A 367 -15.07 4.12 -5.83
N LYS A 368 -15.50 3.07 -5.12
CA LYS A 368 -14.93 1.72 -5.20
C LYS A 368 -13.47 1.60 -4.72
N LEU A 369 -12.98 2.59 -3.96
CA LEU A 369 -11.64 2.50 -3.37
C LEU A 369 -11.56 1.33 -2.40
N TYR A 370 -12.60 1.16 -1.57
CA TYR A 370 -12.84 -0.01 -0.74
C TYR A 370 -14.00 -0.85 -1.29
N PRO A 371 -14.13 -2.14 -0.94
CA PRO A 371 -15.32 -2.91 -1.26
C PRO A 371 -16.56 -2.26 -0.63
N VAL A 372 -17.67 -2.32 -1.32
CA VAL A 372 -18.97 -1.97 -0.72
C VAL A 372 -19.26 -3.03 0.35
N THR A 373 -19.27 -2.63 1.62
CA THR A 373 -19.65 -3.48 2.75
C THR A 373 -21.16 -3.60 2.85
#